data_bc4518de85d13ea837e6c5f7f592c534
#
_entry.id   bc4518de85d13ea837e6c5f7f592c534
#
_cell.length_a   1.000
_cell.length_b   1.000
_cell.length_c   1.000
_cell.angle_alpha   90.00
_cell.angle_beta   90.00
_cell.angle_gamma   90.00
#
_symmetry.space_group_name_H-M   'P 1'
#
loop_
_entity.id
_entity.type
_entity.pdbx_description
1 polymer ?
#
loop_
_entity_poly.entity_id
_entity_poly.type
_entity_poly.pdbx_seq_one_letter_code
_entity_poly.pdbx_strand_id
1 'polypeptide(L)'
;MRIHAAMLRQMTAVMSYCAGTVLLLFAFLCLRVLRLLPWGKSTWAKLWKIATTIDLPMADYWNSLFTWHMFQSVRAAILCELQKSARLGQRAPNPSVVTLDGTSHPHLLNFCRGNRPLVLNFGSWSCPVFRARTQEFLSIVRQFRDVVDFLTVYIEEAHPSNGWAFEVSTKIPLKLFSFSKRK
;
A
#
# COMPACT_ATOMS: atom_id res chain seq x y z
N MET A 1 30.38 19.89 -0.97
CA MET A 1 29.60 19.28 0.15
C MET A 1 28.23 18.77 -0.26
N ARG A 2 27.33 19.55 -0.89
CA ARG A 2 25.97 19.11 -1.28
C ARG A 2 25.94 17.95 -2.28
N ILE A 3 26.86 17.93 -3.27
CA ILE A 3 26.93 16.88 -4.31
C ILE A 3 27.34 15.54 -3.71
N HIS A 4 28.34 15.51 -2.82
CA HIS A 4 28.76 14.26 -2.14
C HIS A 4 27.64 13.68 -1.26
N ALA A 5 26.89 14.53 -0.56
CA ALA A 5 25.75 14.08 0.25
C ALA A 5 24.60 13.52 -0.61
N ALA A 6 24.37 14.06 -1.81
CA ALA A 6 23.38 13.55 -2.75
C ALA A 6 23.81 12.19 -3.33
N MET A 7 25.07 12.08 -3.77
CA MET A 7 25.65 10.80 -4.24
C MET A 7 25.61 9.71 -3.18
N LEU A 8 26.00 10.04 -1.94
CA LEU A 8 25.97 9.08 -0.84
C LEU A 8 24.56 8.58 -0.57
N ARG A 9 23.56 9.46 -0.57
CA ARG A 9 22.14 9.06 -0.43
C ARG A 9 21.67 8.17 -1.58
N GLN A 10 22.06 8.47 -2.80
CA GLN A 10 21.70 7.66 -3.96
C GLN A 10 22.35 6.27 -3.87
N MET A 11 23.62 6.20 -3.49
CA MET A 11 24.31 4.93 -3.28
C MET A 11 23.68 4.10 -2.17
N THR A 12 23.36 4.71 -1.02
CA THR A 12 22.68 4.01 0.07
C THR A 12 21.30 3.52 -0.32
N ALA A 13 20.52 4.30 -1.09
CA ALA A 13 19.21 3.87 -1.60
C ALA A 13 19.34 2.66 -2.56
N VAL A 14 20.31 2.69 -3.48
CA VAL A 14 20.56 1.57 -4.40
C VAL A 14 21.02 0.33 -3.62
N MET A 15 21.95 0.45 -2.68
CA MET A 15 22.39 -0.66 -1.85
C MET A 15 21.25 -1.26 -1.03
N SER A 16 20.43 -0.41 -0.41
CA SER A 16 19.24 -0.84 0.36
C SER A 16 18.23 -1.55 -0.54
N TYR A 17 18.01 -1.06 -1.75
CA TYR A 17 17.13 -1.71 -2.73
C TYR A 17 17.66 -3.07 -3.15
N CYS A 18 18.96 -3.19 -3.46
CA CYS A 18 19.58 -4.46 -3.81
C CYS A 18 19.51 -5.46 -2.66
N ALA A 19 19.89 -5.05 -1.45
CA ALA A 19 19.81 -5.88 -0.25
C ALA A 19 18.36 -6.31 0.05
N GLY A 20 17.41 -5.38 -0.01
CA GLY A 20 15.99 -5.67 0.17
C GLY A 20 15.44 -6.64 -0.89
N THR A 21 15.87 -6.51 -2.14
CA THR A 21 15.48 -7.43 -3.22
C THR A 21 16.04 -8.84 -3.00
N VAL A 22 17.29 -8.96 -2.57
CA VAL A 22 17.89 -10.27 -2.24
C VAL A 22 17.20 -10.92 -1.06
N LEU A 23 16.92 -10.19 0.00
CA LEU A 23 16.18 -10.68 1.17
C LEU A 23 14.76 -11.10 0.79
N LEU A 24 14.09 -10.31 -0.06
CA LEU A 24 12.76 -10.65 -0.56
C LEU A 24 12.77 -11.93 -1.39
N LEU A 25 13.78 -12.09 -2.28
CA LEU A 25 13.94 -13.31 -3.07
C LEU A 25 14.16 -14.52 -2.18
N PHE A 26 15.02 -14.41 -1.18
CA PHE A 26 15.24 -15.47 -0.20
C PHE A 26 13.96 -15.81 0.56
N ALA A 27 13.24 -14.81 1.07
CA ALA A 27 11.96 -15.01 1.75
C ALA A 27 10.92 -15.68 0.82
N PHE A 28 10.86 -15.25 -0.45
CA PHE A 28 9.99 -15.85 -1.45
C PHE A 28 10.30 -17.34 -1.68
N LEU A 29 11.57 -17.69 -1.78
CA LEU A 29 11.99 -19.09 -1.92
C LEU A 29 11.65 -19.91 -0.67
N CYS A 30 11.90 -19.38 0.51
CA CYS A 30 11.49 -20.01 1.78
C CYS A 30 9.97 -20.25 1.84
N LEU A 31 9.17 -19.28 1.43
CA LEU A 31 7.70 -19.42 1.37
C LEU A 31 7.26 -20.48 0.37
N ARG A 32 7.97 -20.60 -0.77
CA ARG A 32 7.72 -21.67 -1.75
C ARG A 32 8.00 -23.07 -1.15
N VAL A 33 9.06 -23.20 -0.35
CA VAL A 33 9.35 -24.43 0.38
C VAL A 33 8.31 -24.69 1.48
N LEU A 34 7.94 -23.66 2.25
CA LEU A 34 6.90 -23.75 3.29
C LEU A 34 5.57 -24.23 2.71
N ARG A 35 5.24 -23.83 1.48
CA ARG A 35 4.03 -24.31 0.79
C ARG A 35 3.99 -25.82 0.61
N LEU A 36 5.15 -26.49 0.47
CA LEU A 36 5.25 -27.93 0.28
C LEU A 36 5.05 -28.71 1.58
N LEU A 37 5.13 -28.03 2.72
CA LEU A 37 4.99 -28.65 4.04
C LEU A 37 3.52 -28.76 4.46
N PRO A 38 3.09 -29.88 5.07
CA PRO A 38 1.68 -30.09 5.43
C PRO A 38 1.16 -29.06 6.46
N TRP A 39 2.04 -28.51 7.29
CA TRP A 39 1.73 -27.48 8.29
C TRP A 39 1.97 -26.04 7.78
N GLY A 40 2.49 -25.88 6.58
CA GLY A 40 2.91 -24.58 6.03
C GLY A 40 1.77 -23.55 5.97
N LYS A 41 0.58 -23.96 5.53
CA LYS A 41 -0.61 -23.08 5.46
C LYS A 41 -1.02 -22.54 6.84
N SER A 42 -1.03 -23.40 7.86
CA SER A 42 -1.39 -23.01 9.23
C SER A 42 -0.37 -22.02 9.82
N THR A 43 0.91 -22.31 9.64
CA THR A 43 2.00 -21.44 10.10
C THR A 43 1.92 -20.06 9.44
N TRP A 44 1.71 -20.02 8.12
CA TRP A 44 1.55 -18.76 7.39
C TRP A 44 0.35 -17.96 7.88
N ALA A 45 -0.80 -18.59 8.09
CA ALA A 45 -1.99 -17.93 8.58
C ALA A 45 -1.76 -17.26 9.95
N LYS A 46 -1.03 -17.94 10.87
CA LYS A 46 -0.66 -17.37 12.16
C LYS A 46 0.28 -16.15 12.01
N LEU A 47 1.31 -16.26 11.18
CA LEU A 47 2.24 -15.16 10.92
C LEU A 47 1.53 -13.97 10.29
N TRP A 48 0.64 -14.21 9.34
CA TRP A 48 -0.14 -13.18 8.67
C TRP A 48 -1.06 -12.44 9.64
N LYS A 49 -1.75 -13.18 10.52
CA LYS A 49 -2.61 -12.61 11.57
C LYS A 49 -1.82 -11.71 12.52
N ILE A 50 -0.62 -12.13 12.92
CA ILE A 50 0.28 -11.32 13.77
C ILE A 50 0.71 -10.06 13.03
N ALA A 51 1.12 -10.17 11.76
CA ALA A 51 1.63 -9.04 10.97
C ALA A 51 0.55 -8.00 10.62
N THR A 52 -0.67 -8.44 10.32
CA THR A 52 -1.76 -7.55 9.89
C THR A 52 -2.74 -7.19 10.99
N THR A 53 -2.73 -7.92 12.11
CA THR A 53 -3.68 -7.81 13.23
C THR A 53 -5.15 -7.99 12.83
N ILE A 54 -5.41 -8.62 11.68
CA ILE A 54 -6.75 -8.94 11.17
C ILE A 54 -6.86 -10.41 10.77
N ASP A 55 -8.07 -10.95 10.86
CA ASP A 55 -8.39 -12.29 10.38
C ASP A 55 -8.78 -12.23 8.90
N LEU A 56 -7.91 -12.72 8.04
CA LEU A 56 -8.18 -12.84 6.61
C LEU A 56 -8.44 -14.29 6.23
N PRO A 57 -9.42 -14.56 5.34
CA PRO A 57 -9.71 -15.89 4.86
C PRO A 57 -8.55 -16.42 3.99
N MET A 58 -7.58 -17.09 4.63
CA MET A 58 -6.35 -17.55 3.98
C MET A 58 -6.60 -18.51 2.80
N ALA A 59 -7.76 -19.20 2.77
CA ALA A 59 -8.08 -20.07 1.65
C ALA A 59 -8.03 -19.37 0.30
N ASP A 60 -8.51 -18.10 0.27
CA ASP A 60 -8.60 -17.29 -0.95
C ASP A 60 -7.26 -16.66 -1.37
N TYR A 61 -6.33 -16.54 -0.41
CA TYR A 61 -5.05 -15.84 -0.65
C TYR A 61 -3.86 -16.79 -0.83
N TRP A 62 -3.97 -18.03 -0.34
CA TRP A 62 -2.85 -18.97 -0.25
C TRP A 62 -2.14 -19.20 -1.59
N ASN A 63 -2.89 -19.34 -2.67
CA ASN A 63 -2.32 -19.60 -3.99
C ASN A 63 -1.65 -18.36 -4.60
N SER A 64 -2.16 -17.16 -4.33
CA SER A 64 -1.65 -15.91 -4.87
C SER A 64 -0.35 -15.44 -4.21
N LEU A 65 -0.10 -15.86 -2.94
CA LEU A 65 1.08 -15.47 -2.17
C LEU A 65 2.41 -15.99 -2.71
N PHE A 66 2.38 -16.99 -3.61
CA PHE A 66 3.60 -17.63 -4.14
C PHE A 66 3.80 -17.38 -5.62
N THR A 67 3.12 -16.37 -6.17
CA THR A 67 3.21 -16.00 -7.57
C THR A 67 4.37 -15.04 -7.83
N TRP A 68 4.87 -15.04 -9.05
CA TRP A 68 5.85 -14.07 -9.51
C TRP A 68 5.30 -12.62 -9.44
N HIS A 69 4.00 -12.45 -9.68
CA HIS A 69 3.34 -11.16 -9.56
C HIS A 69 3.42 -10.61 -8.13
N MET A 70 3.25 -11.46 -7.10
CA MET A 70 3.45 -11.06 -5.71
C MET A 70 4.87 -10.54 -5.48
N PHE A 71 5.89 -11.30 -5.92
CA PHE A 71 7.28 -10.88 -5.80
C PHE A 71 7.54 -9.52 -6.47
N GLN A 72 7.05 -9.33 -7.70
CA GLN A 72 7.19 -8.06 -8.42
C GLN A 72 6.49 -6.91 -7.71
N SER A 73 5.27 -7.11 -7.20
CA SER A 73 4.51 -6.08 -6.48
C SER A 73 5.19 -5.65 -5.18
N VAL A 74 5.68 -6.61 -4.39
CA VAL A 74 6.39 -6.30 -3.14
C VAL A 74 7.73 -5.59 -3.43
N ARG A 75 8.46 -6.01 -4.46
CA ARG A 75 9.68 -5.33 -4.90
C ARG A 75 9.42 -3.89 -5.32
N ALA A 76 8.34 -3.65 -6.08
CA ALA A 76 7.93 -2.30 -6.47
C ALA A 76 7.56 -1.44 -5.24
N ALA A 77 6.88 -2.01 -4.26
CA ALA A 77 6.54 -1.32 -3.01
C ALA A 77 7.81 -0.93 -2.22
N ILE A 78 8.82 -1.80 -2.15
CA ILE A 78 10.13 -1.47 -1.53
C ILE A 78 10.78 -0.28 -2.24
N LEU A 79 10.76 -0.26 -3.57
CA LEU A 79 11.32 0.84 -4.35
C LEU A 79 10.58 2.16 -4.07
N CYS A 80 9.25 2.14 -4.06
CA CYS A 80 8.42 3.30 -3.72
C CYS A 80 8.75 3.83 -2.33
N GLU A 81 8.93 2.94 -1.34
CA GLU A 81 9.27 3.32 0.03
C GLU A 81 10.65 4.01 0.11
N LEU A 82 11.63 3.52 -0.63
CA LEU A 82 12.97 4.13 -0.68
C LEU A 82 12.99 5.49 -1.40
N GLN A 83 12.07 5.69 -2.35
CA GLN A 83 11.97 6.92 -3.16
C GLN A 83 11.00 7.97 -2.58
N LYS A 84 10.31 7.66 -1.47
CA LYS A 84 9.34 8.58 -0.88
C LYS A 84 9.98 9.93 -0.53
N SER A 85 9.26 11.01 -0.82
CA SER A 85 9.65 12.39 -0.51
C SER A 85 9.11 12.89 0.83
N ALA A 86 8.03 12.29 1.34
CA ALA A 86 7.45 12.64 2.63
C ALA A 86 8.37 12.20 3.78
N ARG A 87 8.75 13.14 4.65
CA ARG A 87 9.66 12.88 5.78
C ARG A 87 9.14 13.60 7.03
N LEU A 88 9.29 12.94 8.18
CA LEU A 88 8.93 13.52 9.46
C LEU A 88 9.69 14.85 9.71
N GLY A 89 8.95 15.87 10.15
CA GLY A 89 9.50 17.19 10.44
C GLY A 89 9.83 18.05 9.22
N GLN A 90 9.54 17.57 8.00
CA GLN A 90 9.72 18.34 6.78
C GLN A 90 8.39 18.83 6.21
N ARG A 91 8.46 19.80 5.30
CA ARG A 91 7.27 20.28 4.57
C ARG A 91 6.63 19.10 3.82
N ALA A 92 5.32 18.91 4.03
CA ALA A 92 4.57 17.86 3.36
C ALA A 92 4.56 18.06 1.84
N PRO A 93 4.74 16.99 1.05
CA PRO A 93 4.50 17.02 -0.39
C PRO A 93 3.07 17.45 -0.69
N ASN A 94 2.88 18.24 -1.75
CA ASN A 94 1.57 18.74 -2.16
C ASN A 94 1.26 18.39 -3.63
N PRO A 95 1.14 17.09 -3.97
CA PRO A 95 0.81 16.68 -5.32
C PRO A 95 -0.63 17.07 -5.68
N SER A 96 -0.92 17.12 -6.98
CA SER A 96 -2.28 17.23 -7.49
C SER A 96 -3.00 15.89 -7.32
N VAL A 97 -4.27 15.93 -6.92
CA VAL A 97 -5.18 14.80 -6.84
C VAL A 97 -6.39 15.05 -7.74
N VAL A 98 -7.09 14.01 -8.14
CA VAL A 98 -8.29 14.10 -8.96
C VAL A 98 -9.51 13.92 -8.06
N THR A 99 -10.51 14.79 -8.19
CA THR A 99 -11.80 14.62 -7.49
C THR A 99 -12.55 13.39 -8.00
N LEU A 100 -13.46 12.83 -7.19
CA LEU A 100 -14.19 11.60 -7.52
C LEU A 100 -15.00 11.71 -8.83
N ASP A 101 -15.49 12.89 -9.15
CA ASP A 101 -16.22 13.18 -10.40
C ASP A 101 -15.28 13.38 -11.60
N GLY A 102 -13.95 13.40 -11.38
CA GLY A 102 -12.94 13.60 -12.42
C GLY A 102 -12.87 15.01 -12.98
N THR A 103 -13.60 15.98 -12.41
CA THR A 103 -13.76 17.33 -13.00
C THR A 103 -12.68 18.30 -12.58
N SER A 104 -12.03 18.09 -11.45
CA SER A 104 -11.03 19.03 -10.93
C SER A 104 -9.77 18.33 -10.41
N HIS A 105 -8.67 19.08 -10.35
CA HIS A 105 -7.34 18.61 -9.98
C HIS A 105 -6.74 19.47 -8.85
N PRO A 106 -7.37 19.53 -7.66
CA PRO A 106 -6.82 20.30 -6.54
C PRO A 106 -5.51 19.70 -6.04
N HIS A 107 -4.70 20.54 -5.38
CA HIS A 107 -3.56 20.04 -4.63
C HIS A 107 -4.00 19.43 -3.30
N LEU A 108 -3.24 18.42 -2.83
CA LEU A 108 -3.56 17.64 -1.64
C LEU A 108 -3.79 18.51 -0.39
N LEU A 109 -2.94 19.52 -0.18
CA LEU A 109 -3.04 20.39 0.99
C LEU A 109 -4.17 21.42 0.89
N ASN A 110 -4.86 21.56 -0.25
CA ASN A 110 -6.05 22.41 -0.36
C ASN A 110 -7.23 21.87 0.46
N PHE A 111 -7.16 20.63 0.91
CA PHE A 111 -8.16 20.03 1.80
C PHE A 111 -7.94 20.35 3.29
N CYS A 112 -6.84 21.03 3.64
CA CYS A 112 -6.64 21.55 4.99
C CYS A 112 -7.52 22.78 5.22
N ARG A 113 -8.21 22.85 6.35
CA ARG A 113 -9.00 24.00 6.78
C ARG A 113 -8.29 24.75 7.90
N GLY A 114 -7.75 25.93 7.58
CA GLY A 114 -7.01 26.75 8.55
C GLY A 114 -5.80 26.04 9.13
N ASN A 115 -5.69 25.98 10.44
CA ASN A 115 -4.58 25.34 11.18
C ASN A 115 -4.91 23.91 11.66
N ARG A 116 -5.94 23.29 11.10
CA ARG A 116 -6.34 21.92 11.50
C ARG A 116 -5.35 20.91 10.92
N PRO A 117 -4.99 19.87 11.69
CA PRO A 117 -4.24 18.75 11.15
C PRO A 117 -5.03 18.08 10.01
N LEU A 118 -4.32 17.61 8.98
CA LEU A 118 -4.89 16.79 7.90
C LEU A 118 -4.40 15.35 8.05
N VAL A 119 -5.33 14.43 8.24
CA VAL A 119 -5.08 13.00 8.26
C VAL A 119 -5.40 12.42 6.88
N LEU A 120 -4.39 11.80 6.25
CA LEU A 120 -4.50 11.17 4.94
C LEU A 120 -4.62 9.66 5.09
N ASN A 121 -5.65 9.07 4.49
CA ASN A 121 -5.85 7.63 4.42
C ASN A 121 -5.69 7.18 2.96
N PHE A 122 -4.59 6.50 2.65
CA PHE A 122 -4.31 5.98 1.32
C PHE A 122 -4.72 4.52 1.21
N GLY A 123 -5.43 4.16 0.15
CA GLY A 123 -5.79 2.77 -0.06
C GLY A 123 -6.56 2.51 -1.34
N SER A 124 -6.81 1.23 -1.59
CA SER A 124 -7.58 0.74 -2.72
C SER A 124 -8.56 -0.33 -2.27
N TRP A 125 -9.66 -0.49 -2.99
CA TRP A 125 -10.70 -1.44 -2.59
C TRP A 125 -10.29 -2.91 -2.80
N SER A 126 -9.35 -3.19 -3.68
CA SER A 126 -8.79 -4.54 -3.84
C SER A 126 -7.93 -4.97 -2.64
N CYS A 127 -7.45 -4.03 -1.82
CA CYS A 127 -6.65 -4.36 -0.63
C CYS A 127 -7.55 -4.85 0.51
N PRO A 128 -7.43 -6.12 0.95
CA PRO A 128 -8.28 -6.67 2.01
C PRO A 128 -8.01 -6.01 3.37
N VAL A 129 -6.77 -5.59 3.63
CA VAL A 129 -6.40 -4.89 4.87
C VAL A 129 -7.07 -3.52 4.93
N PHE A 130 -7.08 -2.77 3.82
CA PHE A 130 -7.77 -1.49 3.74
C PHE A 130 -9.26 -1.63 4.02
N ARG A 131 -9.93 -2.62 3.39
CA ARG A 131 -11.36 -2.89 3.65
C ARG A 131 -11.65 -3.23 5.10
N ALA A 132 -10.83 -4.12 5.69
CA ALA A 132 -11.01 -4.55 7.07
C ALA A 132 -10.88 -3.39 8.08
N ARG A 133 -10.01 -2.40 7.78
CA ARG A 133 -9.77 -1.23 8.65
C ARG A 133 -10.69 -0.04 8.37
N THR A 134 -11.52 -0.09 7.32
CA THR A 134 -12.37 1.04 6.92
C THR A 134 -13.33 1.45 8.03
N GLN A 135 -13.95 0.52 8.74
CA GLN A 135 -14.89 0.84 9.82
C GLN A 135 -14.20 1.49 11.03
N GLU A 136 -13.01 1.02 11.38
CA GLU A 136 -12.17 1.62 12.42
C GLU A 136 -11.80 3.06 12.05
N PHE A 137 -11.34 3.29 10.81
CA PHE A 137 -11.05 4.63 10.30
C PHE A 137 -12.26 5.55 10.36
N LEU A 138 -13.43 5.09 9.92
CA LEU A 138 -14.68 5.87 10.00
C LEU A 138 -15.09 6.20 11.45
N SER A 139 -14.78 5.34 12.41
CA SER A 139 -14.98 5.63 13.84
C SER A 139 -14.09 6.79 14.30
N ILE A 140 -12.81 6.78 13.90
CA ILE A 140 -11.87 7.88 14.21
C ILE A 140 -12.34 9.17 13.56
N VAL A 141 -12.79 9.14 12.31
CA VAL A 141 -13.36 10.32 11.62
C VAL A 141 -14.53 10.89 12.40
N ARG A 142 -15.49 10.05 12.82
CA ARG A 142 -16.65 10.52 13.62
C ARG A 142 -16.25 11.19 14.93
N GLN A 143 -15.21 10.67 15.57
CA GLN A 143 -14.73 11.19 16.86
C GLN A 143 -14.00 12.53 16.75
N PHE A 144 -13.24 12.73 15.67
CA PHE A 144 -12.29 13.86 15.57
C PHE A 144 -12.61 14.87 14.46
N ARG A 145 -13.69 14.69 13.68
CA ARG A 145 -14.04 15.54 12.53
C ARG A 145 -14.14 17.03 12.83
N ASP A 146 -14.37 17.40 14.09
CA ASP A 146 -14.53 18.80 14.48
C ASP A 146 -13.19 19.52 14.70
N VAL A 147 -12.09 18.77 14.89
CA VAL A 147 -10.76 19.31 15.17
C VAL A 147 -9.69 18.87 14.18
N VAL A 148 -9.98 17.86 13.35
CA VAL A 148 -9.07 17.28 12.37
C VAL A 148 -9.78 17.20 11.00
N ASP A 149 -9.04 17.48 9.93
CA ASP A 149 -9.50 17.23 8.56
C ASP A 149 -9.05 15.82 8.13
N PHE A 150 -9.94 15.13 7.46
CA PHE A 150 -9.70 13.77 6.97
C PHE A 150 -9.89 13.72 5.46
N LEU A 151 -8.96 13.05 4.77
CA LEU A 151 -9.06 12.80 3.34
C LEU A 151 -8.66 11.37 3.04
N THR A 152 -9.54 10.62 2.37
CA THR A 152 -9.17 9.34 1.78
C THR A 152 -8.75 9.56 0.33
N VAL A 153 -7.53 9.16 0.02
CA VAL A 153 -6.97 9.20 -1.33
C VAL A 153 -6.98 7.79 -1.89
N TYR A 154 -7.80 7.58 -2.93
CA TYR A 154 -7.82 6.32 -3.64
C TYR A 154 -6.58 6.22 -4.53
N ILE A 155 -5.78 5.18 -4.32
CA ILE A 155 -4.53 4.96 -5.04
C ILE A 155 -4.66 3.78 -6.03
N GLU A 156 -3.58 3.45 -6.71
CA GLU A 156 -3.53 2.28 -7.59
C GLU A 156 -3.97 1.01 -6.86
N GLU A 157 -4.68 0.12 -7.57
CA GLU A 157 -5.16 -1.13 -7.00
C GLU A 157 -4.00 -2.00 -6.51
N ALA A 158 -4.03 -2.36 -5.22
CA ALA A 158 -3.00 -3.21 -4.61
C ALA A 158 -3.02 -4.63 -5.21
N HIS A 159 -4.22 -5.11 -5.60
CA HIS A 159 -4.43 -6.45 -6.13
C HIS A 159 -5.26 -6.39 -7.42
N PRO A 160 -4.69 -5.86 -8.53
CA PRO A 160 -5.39 -5.76 -9.80
C PRO A 160 -5.55 -7.13 -10.44
N SER A 161 -6.62 -7.33 -11.22
CA SER A 161 -6.93 -8.60 -11.86
C SER A 161 -5.87 -9.10 -12.85
N ASN A 162 -5.07 -8.19 -13.40
CA ASN A 162 -3.96 -8.47 -14.32
C ASN A 162 -2.59 -8.50 -13.64
N GLY A 163 -2.53 -8.60 -12.31
CA GLY A 163 -1.32 -8.60 -11.52
C GLY A 163 -1.36 -9.59 -10.36
N TRP A 164 -0.97 -9.12 -9.16
CA TRP A 164 -1.10 -9.92 -7.95
C TRP A 164 -2.56 -9.91 -7.45
N ALA A 165 -3.42 -10.66 -8.11
CA ALA A 165 -4.84 -10.73 -7.81
C ALA A 165 -5.16 -11.71 -6.68
N PHE A 166 -6.25 -11.43 -5.95
CA PHE A 166 -6.94 -12.39 -5.07
C PHE A 166 -8.32 -12.71 -5.63
N GLU A 167 -8.81 -13.94 -5.46
CA GLU A 167 -10.12 -14.37 -5.97
C GLU A 167 -11.26 -13.50 -5.44
N VAL A 168 -11.22 -13.14 -4.17
CA VAL A 168 -12.21 -12.24 -3.54
C VAL A 168 -12.17 -10.84 -4.16
N SER A 169 -11.00 -10.37 -4.57
CA SER A 169 -10.86 -9.03 -5.19
C SER A 169 -11.39 -8.99 -6.62
N THR A 170 -11.35 -10.11 -7.35
CA THR A 170 -11.86 -10.21 -8.73
C THR A 170 -13.38 -10.27 -8.81
N LYS A 171 -14.06 -10.69 -7.74
CA LYS A 171 -15.53 -10.77 -7.65
C LYS A 171 -16.21 -9.44 -7.32
N ILE A 172 -15.43 -8.41 -6.95
CA ILE A 172 -15.98 -7.09 -6.67
C ILE A 172 -16.17 -6.38 -8.01
N PRO A 173 -17.39 -5.94 -8.38
CA PRO A 173 -17.62 -5.27 -9.65
C PRO A 173 -16.86 -3.93 -9.65
N LEU A 174 -15.77 -3.87 -10.40
CA LEU A 174 -14.91 -2.68 -10.62
C LEU A 174 -15.64 -1.54 -11.36
N LYS A 175 -16.96 -1.68 -11.66
CA LYS A 175 -17.76 -0.66 -12.33
C LYS A 175 -17.87 0.68 -11.56
N LEU A 176 -17.43 0.73 -10.29
CA LEU A 176 -17.49 1.95 -9.48
C LEU A 176 -16.26 2.87 -9.64
N PHE A 177 -15.15 2.41 -10.21
CA PHE A 177 -13.90 3.19 -10.23
C PHE A 177 -13.12 3.00 -11.52
N SER A 178 -13.68 3.47 -12.63
CA SER A 178 -12.92 3.65 -13.87
C SER A 178 -12.07 4.91 -13.77
N PHE A 179 -10.90 4.82 -13.12
CA PHE A 179 -9.88 5.85 -13.26
C PHE A 179 -9.10 5.58 -14.55
N SER A 180 -9.37 6.38 -15.57
CA SER A 180 -8.57 6.42 -16.78
C SER A 180 -7.11 6.72 -16.42
N LYS A 181 -6.20 5.79 -16.70
CA LYS A 181 -4.77 6.10 -16.78
C LYS A 181 -4.59 7.13 -17.89
N ARG A 182 -4.38 8.40 -17.54
CA ARG A 182 -3.75 9.31 -18.48
C ARG A 182 -2.25 9.09 -18.43
N LYS A 183 -1.71 8.84 -19.63
CA LYS A 183 -0.29 8.67 -19.93
C LYS A 183 0.54 9.88 -19.50
#